data_9b48b0668230da4b690b3c66d6538116
#
_entry.id   9b48b0668230da4b690b3c66d6538116
#
_cell.length_a   1.000
_cell.length_b   1.000
_cell.length_c   1.000
_cell.angle_alpha   90.00
_cell.angle_beta   90.00
_cell.angle_gamma   90.00
#
_symmetry.space_group_name_H-M   'P 1'
#
loop_
_entity.id
_entity.type
_entity.pdbx_description
1 polymer ?
#
loop_
_entity_poly.entity_id
_entity_poly.type
_entity_poly.pdbx_seq_one_letter_code
_entity_poly.pdbx_strand_id
1 'polypeptide(L)'
;MKLGDVLKKERERRKLSVEETATQLGIGEDRYRELEAGGSAAEQWGPLLARVAIQLETPTSRLLADSGKSADTQQGQAGQLIRKHREKRSKTVDQMAEELEIPKQEYETIEAGQSGIEEYGPLLLHFAEIIEQPVFNLFYPCGLPLDKLEVNDYP
;
A
#
# COMPACT_ATOMS: atom_id res chain seq x y z
N MET A 1 -9.62 6.07 -11.21
CA MET A 1 -8.60 5.30 -11.93
C MET A 1 -8.22 4.08 -11.11
N LYS A 2 -8.12 2.92 -11.75
CA LYS A 2 -7.69 1.71 -11.06
C LYS A 2 -6.19 1.74 -10.78
N LEU A 3 -5.76 1.06 -9.74
CA LEU A 3 -4.33 0.96 -9.41
C LEU A 3 -3.52 0.41 -10.58
N GLY A 4 -4.03 -0.61 -11.27
CA GLY A 4 -3.33 -1.17 -12.43
C GLY A 4 -3.05 -0.13 -13.51
N ASP A 5 -3.97 0.80 -13.74
CA ASP A 5 -3.78 1.89 -14.70
C ASP A 5 -2.66 2.83 -14.25
N VAL A 6 -2.59 3.09 -12.95
CA VAL A 6 -1.54 3.94 -12.38
C VAL A 6 -0.18 3.28 -12.56
N LEU A 7 -0.10 1.98 -12.26
CA LEU A 7 1.15 1.22 -12.41
C LEU A 7 1.64 1.25 -13.85
N LYS A 8 0.73 1.03 -14.79
CA LYS A 8 1.07 1.06 -16.22
C LYS A 8 1.59 2.43 -16.65
N LYS A 9 0.88 3.47 -16.24
CA LYS A 9 1.23 4.86 -16.58
C LYS A 9 2.61 5.23 -16.03
N GLU A 10 2.88 4.88 -14.79
CA GLU A 10 4.17 5.19 -14.17
C GLU A 10 5.31 4.38 -14.77
N ARG A 11 5.06 3.10 -15.10
CA ARG A 11 6.04 2.26 -15.80
C ARG A 11 6.40 2.87 -17.15
N GLU A 12 5.37 3.23 -17.92
CA GLU A 12 5.58 3.81 -19.27
C GLU A 12 6.29 5.15 -19.21
N ARG A 13 5.99 5.95 -18.19
CA ARG A 13 6.66 7.24 -17.97
C ARG A 13 8.16 7.04 -17.77
N ARG A 14 8.56 5.94 -17.15
CA ARG A 14 9.98 5.59 -16.93
C ARG A 14 10.57 4.78 -18.07
N LYS A 15 9.80 4.54 -19.13
CA LYS A 15 10.22 3.79 -20.32
C LYS A 15 10.67 2.37 -19.99
N LEU A 16 10.03 1.75 -19.01
CA LEU A 16 10.30 0.37 -18.62
C LEU A 16 9.32 -0.56 -19.33
N SER A 17 9.82 -1.73 -19.76
CA SER A 17 8.95 -2.76 -20.32
C SER A 17 8.28 -3.53 -19.17
N VAL A 18 7.24 -4.28 -19.50
CA VAL A 18 6.59 -5.21 -18.54
C VAL A 18 7.63 -6.21 -18.02
N GLU A 19 8.45 -6.76 -18.92
CA GLU A 19 9.47 -7.73 -18.55
C GLU A 19 10.51 -7.15 -17.59
N GLU A 20 11.02 -5.96 -17.89
CA GLU A 20 11.97 -5.28 -17.01
C GLU A 20 11.41 -5.02 -15.62
N THR A 21 10.17 -4.55 -15.56
CA THR A 21 9.51 -4.22 -14.29
C THR A 21 9.28 -5.48 -13.47
N ALA A 22 8.76 -6.54 -14.09
CA ALA A 22 8.54 -7.81 -13.41
C ALA A 22 9.85 -8.36 -12.85
N THR A 23 10.93 -8.31 -13.65
CA THR A 23 12.25 -8.75 -13.21
C THR A 23 12.76 -7.96 -12.02
N GLN A 24 12.63 -6.64 -12.06
CA GLN A 24 13.06 -5.79 -10.95
C GLN A 24 12.25 -6.02 -9.68
N LEU A 25 10.96 -6.34 -9.83
CA LEU A 25 10.11 -6.68 -8.69
C LEU A 25 10.33 -8.09 -8.18
N GLY A 26 11.01 -8.94 -8.95
CA GLY A 26 11.22 -10.33 -8.57
C GLY A 26 9.98 -11.19 -8.68
N ILE A 27 9.06 -10.86 -9.59
CA ILE A 27 7.83 -11.62 -9.82
C ILE A 27 7.74 -12.07 -11.27
N GLY A 28 6.84 -13.03 -11.53
CA GLY A 28 6.59 -13.49 -12.89
C GLY A 28 5.91 -12.42 -13.73
N GLU A 29 6.17 -12.44 -15.03
CA GLU A 29 5.61 -11.50 -15.98
C GLU A 29 4.08 -11.56 -16.01
N ASP A 30 3.51 -12.78 -15.92
CA ASP A 30 2.06 -12.96 -15.91
C ASP A 30 1.42 -12.33 -14.67
N ARG A 31 2.06 -12.47 -13.52
CA ARG A 31 1.58 -11.86 -12.27
C ARG A 31 1.63 -10.33 -12.39
N TYR A 32 2.68 -9.80 -12.98
CA TYR A 32 2.78 -8.35 -13.17
C TYR A 32 1.71 -7.85 -14.15
N ARG A 33 1.45 -8.58 -15.24
CA ARG A 33 0.40 -8.21 -16.19
C ARG A 33 -0.98 -8.18 -15.52
N GLU A 34 -1.22 -9.11 -14.60
CA GLU A 34 -2.46 -9.13 -13.85
C GLU A 34 -2.62 -7.88 -12.98
N LEU A 35 -1.52 -7.42 -12.37
CA LEU A 35 -1.54 -6.17 -11.61
C LEU A 35 -1.96 -4.99 -12.49
N GLU A 36 -1.37 -4.84 -13.67
CA GLU A 36 -1.70 -3.75 -14.57
C GLU A 36 -3.11 -3.86 -15.15
N ALA A 37 -3.60 -5.08 -15.32
CA ALA A 37 -4.95 -5.31 -15.83
C ALA A 37 -6.03 -4.98 -14.81
N GLY A 38 -5.68 -4.76 -13.55
CA GLY A 38 -6.64 -4.47 -12.50
C GLY A 38 -7.40 -5.68 -12.02
N GLY A 39 -6.86 -6.89 -12.28
CA GLY A 39 -7.49 -8.15 -11.89
C GLY A 39 -6.95 -8.74 -10.59
N SER A 40 -5.99 -8.08 -9.95
CA SER A 40 -5.40 -8.60 -8.73
C SER A 40 -6.06 -7.98 -7.49
N ALA A 41 -5.89 -8.64 -6.34
CA ALA A 41 -6.37 -8.13 -5.07
C ALA A 41 -5.63 -6.87 -4.62
N ALA A 42 -4.55 -6.48 -5.30
CA ALA A 42 -3.86 -5.22 -5.04
C ALA A 42 -4.80 -4.02 -5.21
N GLU A 43 -5.83 -4.15 -6.07
CA GLU A 43 -6.83 -3.09 -6.26
C GLU A 43 -7.58 -2.78 -4.97
N GLN A 44 -7.76 -3.79 -4.12
CA GLN A 44 -8.41 -3.63 -2.83
C GLN A 44 -7.42 -3.16 -1.76
N TRP A 45 -6.28 -3.84 -1.67
CA TRP A 45 -5.37 -3.66 -0.53
C TRP A 45 -4.49 -2.41 -0.65
N GLY A 46 -4.15 -1.99 -1.86
CA GLY A 46 -3.34 -0.79 -2.06
C GLY A 46 -4.04 0.47 -1.55
N PRO A 47 -5.22 0.80 -2.10
CA PRO A 47 -5.97 1.97 -1.64
C PRO A 47 -6.34 1.91 -0.15
N LEU A 48 -6.65 0.71 0.36
CA LEU A 48 -6.94 0.55 1.77
C LEU A 48 -5.72 0.88 2.64
N LEU A 49 -4.52 0.44 2.22
CA LEU A 49 -3.29 0.78 2.93
C LEU A 49 -3.09 2.29 3.01
N ALA A 50 -3.37 3.01 1.92
CA ALA A 50 -3.28 4.46 1.91
C ALA A 50 -4.28 5.09 2.88
N ARG A 51 -5.50 4.54 2.96
CA ARG A 51 -6.51 5.04 3.91
C ARG A 51 -6.09 4.80 5.35
N VAL A 52 -5.44 3.67 5.64
CA VAL A 52 -4.88 3.40 6.96
C VAL A 52 -3.83 4.46 7.30
N ALA A 53 -2.96 4.78 6.34
CA ALA A 53 -1.93 5.80 6.53
C ALA A 53 -2.53 7.17 6.85
N ILE A 54 -3.61 7.54 6.16
CA ILE A 54 -4.32 8.80 6.42
C ILE A 54 -4.86 8.82 7.86
N GLN A 55 -5.54 7.75 8.28
CA GLN A 55 -6.13 7.69 9.61
C GLN A 55 -5.09 7.69 10.72
N LEU A 56 -3.91 7.13 10.46
CA LEU A 56 -2.84 7.06 11.44
C LEU A 56 -1.84 8.22 11.31
N GLU A 57 -2.04 9.09 10.34
CA GLU A 57 -1.14 10.23 10.09
C GLU A 57 0.32 9.80 10.05
N THR A 58 0.57 8.73 9.30
CA THR A 58 1.89 8.10 9.22
C THR A 58 2.23 7.84 7.75
N PRO A 59 3.47 8.10 7.33
CA PRO A 59 3.87 7.76 5.96
C PRO A 59 3.57 6.30 5.65
N THR A 60 2.99 6.04 4.49
CA THR A 60 2.58 4.69 4.10
C THR A 60 3.73 3.69 4.17
N SER A 61 4.92 4.10 3.76
CA SER A 61 6.11 3.23 3.80
C SER A 61 6.45 2.78 5.22
N ARG A 62 6.19 3.62 6.21
CA ARG A 62 6.50 3.32 7.62
C ARG A 62 5.50 2.36 8.25
N LEU A 63 4.37 2.15 7.59
CA LEU A 63 3.42 1.11 8.02
C LEU A 63 3.85 -0.27 7.53
N LEU A 64 4.81 -0.33 6.62
CA LEU A 64 5.28 -1.58 6.02
C LEU A 64 6.64 -2.00 6.57
N ALA A 65 7.48 -1.04 6.88
CA ALA A 65 8.80 -1.29 7.45
C ALA A 65 9.23 -0.10 8.31
N ASP A 66 9.93 -0.36 9.41
CA ASP A 66 10.44 0.70 10.29
C ASP A 66 11.34 1.68 9.53
N SER A 67 12.14 1.17 8.60
CA SER A 67 13.03 2.01 7.77
C SER A 67 12.29 2.73 6.64
N GLY A 68 11.08 2.28 6.33
CA GLY A 68 10.34 2.78 5.17
C GLY A 68 10.84 2.23 3.83
N LYS A 69 11.66 1.18 3.84
CA LYS A 69 12.25 0.60 2.63
C LYS A 69 11.79 -0.84 2.42
N SER A 70 11.52 -1.18 1.16
CA SER A 70 11.00 -2.51 0.82
C SER A 70 11.93 -3.64 1.21
N ALA A 71 13.24 -3.40 1.20
CA ALA A 71 14.23 -4.42 1.58
C ALA A 71 14.10 -4.86 3.04
N ASP A 72 13.50 -4.03 3.89
CA ASP A 72 13.32 -4.30 5.32
C ASP A 72 11.93 -4.82 5.66
N THR A 73 11.09 -5.07 4.66
CA THR A 73 9.74 -5.62 4.91
C THR A 73 9.82 -7.10 5.23
N GLN A 74 8.98 -7.54 6.17
CA GLN A 74 8.88 -8.94 6.58
C GLN A 74 7.42 -9.35 6.69
N GLN A 75 7.16 -10.64 6.53
CA GLN A 75 5.81 -11.18 6.67
C GLN A 75 5.26 -10.89 8.07
N GLY A 76 4.08 -10.31 8.14
CA GLY A 76 3.42 -9.95 9.40
C GLY A 76 3.83 -8.60 9.97
N GLN A 77 4.88 -7.98 9.44
CA GLN A 77 5.40 -6.72 9.96
C GLN A 77 4.43 -5.56 9.76
N ALA A 78 3.75 -5.50 8.61
CA ALA A 78 2.79 -4.42 8.35
C ALA A 78 1.69 -4.39 9.43
N GLY A 79 1.13 -5.54 9.76
CA GLY A 79 0.11 -5.63 10.80
C GLY A 79 0.62 -5.14 12.15
N GLN A 80 1.85 -5.53 12.51
CA GLN A 80 2.47 -5.10 13.76
C GLN A 80 2.70 -3.58 13.79
N LEU A 81 3.18 -3.01 12.71
CA LEU A 81 3.42 -1.57 12.62
C LEU A 81 2.12 -0.79 12.64
N ILE A 82 1.10 -1.27 11.94
CA ILE A 82 -0.22 -0.63 11.95
C ILE A 82 -0.76 -0.60 13.39
N ARG A 83 -0.68 -1.73 14.10
CA ARG A 83 -1.10 -1.81 15.50
C ARG A 83 -0.32 -0.83 16.36
N LYS A 84 1.00 -0.80 16.22
CA LYS A 84 1.88 0.09 16.98
C LYS A 84 1.47 1.56 16.77
N HIS A 85 1.25 1.97 15.53
CA HIS A 85 0.87 3.34 15.24
C HIS A 85 -0.55 3.65 15.74
N ARG A 86 -1.48 2.69 15.65
CA ARG A 86 -2.82 2.86 16.20
C ARG A 86 -2.78 3.09 17.72
N GLU A 87 -2.04 2.22 18.42
CA GLU A 87 -1.92 2.32 19.88
C GLU A 87 -1.25 3.63 20.31
N LYS A 88 -0.23 4.05 19.56
CA LYS A 88 0.46 5.31 19.82
C LYS A 88 -0.48 6.52 19.74
N ARG A 89 -1.54 6.43 18.96
CA ARG A 89 -2.53 7.49 18.81
C ARG A 89 -3.77 7.27 19.65
N SER A 90 -3.71 6.30 20.56
CA SER A 90 -4.82 5.98 21.48
C SER A 90 -6.14 5.69 20.76
N LYS A 91 -6.07 5.11 19.57
CA LYS A 91 -7.25 4.69 18.83
C LYS A 91 -7.57 3.24 19.14
N THR A 92 -8.88 2.92 19.18
CA THR A 92 -9.31 1.54 19.37
C THR A 92 -9.46 0.83 18.02
N VAL A 93 -9.51 -0.51 18.06
CA VAL A 93 -9.78 -1.32 16.86
C VAL A 93 -11.15 -0.92 16.28
N ASP A 94 -12.15 -0.71 17.12
CA ASP A 94 -13.49 -0.31 16.68
C ASP A 94 -13.46 1.03 15.93
N GLN A 95 -12.71 2.01 16.46
CA GLN A 95 -12.57 3.31 15.83
C GLN A 95 -11.92 3.19 14.44
N MET A 96 -10.86 2.39 14.34
CA MET A 96 -10.17 2.21 13.06
C MET A 96 -11.08 1.55 12.03
N ALA A 97 -11.79 0.50 12.43
CA ALA A 97 -12.69 -0.20 11.52
C ALA A 97 -13.79 0.75 11.02
N GLU A 98 -14.36 1.55 11.92
CA GLU A 98 -15.39 2.53 11.56
C GLU A 98 -14.86 3.60 10.61
N GLU A 99 -13.68 4.17 10.91
CA GLU A 99 -13.07 5.21 10.08
C GLU A 99 -12.70 4.69 8.69
N LEU A 100 -12.30 3.42 8.60
CA LEU A 100 -11.96 2.79 7.33
C LEU A 100 -13.18 2.22 6.61
N GLU A 101 -14.34 2.22 7.27
CA GLU A 101 -15.59 1.67 6.73
C GLU A 101 -15.46 0.20 6.33
N ILE A 102 -14.79 -0.59 7.19
CA ILE A 102 -14.64 -2.04 7.00
C ILE A 102 -15.13 -2.77 8.24
N PRO A 103 -15.48 -4.06 8.11
CA PRO A 103 -15.87 -4.85 9.29
C PRO A 103 -14.71 -4.95 10.28
N LYS A 104 -15.03 -4.94 11.57
CA LYS A 104 -14.03 -5.07 12.64
C LYS A 104 -13.17 -6.31 12.46
N GLN A 105 -13.77 -7.42 12.07
CA GLN A 105 -13.07 -8.68 11.87
C GLN A 105 -12.01 -8.57 10.77
N GLU A 106 -12.32 -7.86 9.70
CA GLU A 106 -11.38 -7.62 8.61
C GLU A 106 -10.21 -6.77 9.10
N TYR A 107 -10.49 -5.73 9.89
CA TYR A 107 -9.43 -4.90 10.45
C TYR A 107 -8.53 -5.71 11.39
N GLU A 108 -9.12 -6.58 12.21
CA GLU A 108 -8.35 -7.46 13.09
C GLU A 108 -7.42 -8.37 12.30
N THR A 109 -7.86 -8.85 11.14
CA THR A 109 -7.03 -9.65 10.23
C THR A 109 -5.82 -8.86 9.75
N ILE A 110 -6.00 -7.55 9.50
CA ILE A 110 -4.89 -6.67 9.09
C ILE A 110 -3.83 -6.61 10.19
N GLU A 111 -4.22 -6.35 11.43
CA GLU A 111 -3.27 -6.26 12.54
C GLU A 111 -2.62 -7.60 12.88
N ALA A 112 -3.32 -8.69 12.59
CA ALA A 112 -2.78 -10.04 12.79
C ALA A 112 -1.71 -10.42 11.74
N GLY A 113 -1.50 -9.58 10.72
CA GLY A 113 -0.52 -9.86 9.67
C GLY A 113 -0.99 -10.91 8.68
N GLN A 114 -2.31 -11.10 8.54
CA GLN A 114 -2.91 -12.14 7.72
C GLN A 114 -3.71 -11.59 6.54
N SER A 115 -3.60 -10.29 6.28
CA SER A 115 -4.32 -9.66 5.18
C SER A 115 -3.46 -9.56 3.93
N GLY A 116 -4.09 -9.17 2.82
CA GLY A 116 -3.39 -8.92 1.57
C GLY A 116 -2.41 -7.75 1.62
N ILE A 117 -2.47 -6.92 2.66
CA ILE A 117 -1.47 -5.85 2.84
C ILE A 117 -0.06 -6.45 2.97
N GLU A 118 0.06 -7.63 3.64
CA GLU A 118 1.36 -8.28 3.80
C GLU A 118 1.98 -8.69 2.46
N GLU A 119 1.15 -9.06 1.50
CA GLU A 119 1.61 -9.46 0.16
C GLU A 119 1.81 -8.26 -0.75
N TYR A 120 0.81 -7.40 -0.84
CA TYR A 120 0.81 -6.33 -1.83
C TYR A 120 1.48 -5.05 -1.35
N GLY A 121 1.50 -4.80 -0.05
CA GLY A 121 2.14 -3.62 0.49
C GLY A 121 3.63 -3.55 0.13
N PRO A 122 4.43 -4.56 0.50
CA PRO A 122 5.85 -4.58 0.15
C PRO A 122 6.10 -4.55 -1.35
N LEU A 123 5.28 -5.25 -2.13
CA LEU A 123 5.40 -5.25 -3.59
C LEU A 123 5.21 -3.86 -4.17
N LEU A 124 4.18 -3.15 -3.72
CA LEU A 124 3.89 -1.81 -4.20
C LEU A 124 4.93 -0.80 -3.71
N LEU A 125 5.45 -0.99 -2.49
CA LEU A 125 6.55 -0.16 -2.00
C LEU A 125 7.78 -0.32 -2.89
N HIS A 126 8.11 -1.55 -3.26
CA HIS A 126 9.23 -1.82 -4.16
C HIS A 126 9.00 -1.18 -5.53
N PHE A 127 7.79 -1.30 -6.07
CA PHE A 127 7.44 -0.64 -7.32
C PHE A 127 7.66 0.88 -7.23
N ALA A 128 7.22 1.49 -6.13
CA ALA A 128 7.40 2.92 -5.92
C ALA A 128 8.88 3.31 -5.90
N GLU A 129 9.72 2.48 -5.32
CA GLU A 129 11.17 2.69 -5.31
C GLU A 129 11.74 2.65 -6.73
N ILE A 130 11.28 1.72 -7.55
CA ILE A 130 11.73 1.60 -8.94
C ILE A 130 11.42 2.87 -9.74
N ILE A 131 10.25 3.45 -9.51
CA ILE A 131 9.84 4.69 -10.20
C ILE A 131 10.23 5.95 -9.44
N GLU A 132 10.93 5.80 -8.32
CA GLU A 132 11.43 6.91 -7.50
C GLU A 132 10.32 7.86 -7.04
N GLN A 133 9.21 7.29 -6.55
CA GLN A 133 8.07 8.03 -6.02
C GLN A 133 7.69 7.49 -4.65
N PRO A 134 7.11 8.33 -3.77
CA PRO A 134 6.49 7.80 -2.55
C PRO A 134 5.37 6.82 -2.91
N VAL A 135 5.28 5.71 -2.18
CA VAL A 135 4.28 4.68 -2.47
C VAL A 135 2.84 5.25 -2.41
N PHE A 136 2.62 6.23 -1.57
CA PHE A 136 1.31 6.88 -1.45
C PHE A 136 0.84 7.46 -2.80
N ASN A 137 1.77 7.94 -3.62
CA ASN A 137 1.42 8.54 -4.91
C ASN A 137 0.76 7.55 -5.88
N LEU A 138 0.98 6.25 -5.70
CA LEU A 138 0.32 5.23 -6.52
C LEU A 138 -1.18 5.16 -6.23
N PHE A 139 -1.58 5.51 -5.01
CA PHE A 139 -2.97 5.36 -4.58
C PHE A 139 -3.77 6.64 -4.73
N TYR A 140 -3.11 7.76 -4.82
CA TYR A 140 -3.75 9.08 -4.92
C TYR A 140 -4.80 9.13 -6.05
N PRO A 141 -4.49 8.68 -7.28
CA PRO A 141 -5.47 8.70 -8.35
C PRO A 141 -6.62 7.70 -8.19
N CYS A 142 -6.57 6.84 -7.17
CA CYS A 142 -7.56 5.79 -6.96
C CYS A 142 -8.77 6.24 -6.12
N GLY A 143 -8.93 7.55 -5.91
CA GLY A 143 -10.12 8.08 -5.26
C GLY A 143 -10.02 8.23 -3.74
N LEU A 144 -8.85 8.57 -3.24
CA LEU A 144 -8.68 8.82 -1.81
C LEU A 144 -9.43 10.07 -1.35
N PRO A 145 -9.79 10.18 -0.06
CA PRO A 145 -10.48 11.35 0.48
C PRO A 145 -9.51 12.55 0.55
N LEU A 146 -9.48 13.33 -0.52
CA LEU A 146 -8.53 14.43 -0.72
C LEU A 146 -8.63 15.53 0.33
N ASP A 147 -9.80 15.69 0.94
CA ASP A 147 -10.04 16.69 1.99
C ASP A 147 -9.23 16.42 3.27
N LYS A 148 -8.71 15.21 3.42
CA LYS A 148 -7.90 14.83 4.58
C LYS A 148 -6.40 14.77 4.27
N LEU A 149 -6.01 15.12 3.05
CA LEU A 149 -4.62 14.99 2.61
C LEU A 149 -3.85 16.28 2.80
N GLU A 150 -2.73 16.19 3.50
CA GLU A 150 -1.69 17.21 3.48
C GLU A 150 -0.51 16.59 2.72
N VAL A 151 -0.16 17.21 1.61
CA VAL A 151 0.69 16.64 0.55
C VAL A 151 2.04 16.08 1.04
N ASN A 152 2.54 16.56 2.17
CA ASN A 152 3.84 16.14 2.68
C ASN A 152 3.79 15.11 3.80
N ASP A 153 2.59 14.69 4.21
CA ASP A 153 2.43 13.86 5.40
C ASP A 153 2.38 12.36 5.13
N TYR A 154 2.14 11.94 3.88
CA TYR A 154 1.88 10.54 3.54
C TYR A 154 2.72 10.03 2.37
N PRO A 155 4.02 10.28 2.34
CA PRO A 155 4.87 9.82 1.25
C PRO A 155 5.03 8.29 1.20
#